data_3b0300fa6b10c57ceea9279ea3874174
#
_entry.id   3b0300fa6b10c57ceea9279ea3874174
#
_cell.length_a   1.000
_cell.length_b   1.000
_cell.length_c   1.000
_cell.angle_alpha   90.00
_cell.angle_beta   90.00
_cell.angle_gamma   90.00
#
_symmetry.space_group_name_H-M   'P 1'
#
loop_
_entity.id
_entity.type
_entity.pdbx_description
1 polymer ?
#
loop_
_entity_poly.entity_id
_entity_poly.type
_entity_poly.pdbx_seq_one_letter_code
_entity_poly.pdbx_strand_id
1 'polypeptide(L)'
;MKEYIKSLEQEFSLIKSGFKEEEKRALADYKNNDRDYIKKLAFLSYESIVYQVRMYSVFLFGYLSDDSDILTFMRGEVSKDENWRVQEVLAKSFDEYCKNKGYEPIIDEWLNSNNPNTRRAVTEGLRIWTSRPYFKENPQEAIKRIVPLKEDVSEYVRKSVGNALRDISRKFPELIKEELKTWNLETKEIKQVYKLASRFVVEEI
;
A
#
# COMPACT_ATOMS: atom_id res chain seq x y z
N MET A 1 9.34 23.84 14.98
CA MET A 1 8.47 22.77 14.44
C MET A 1 7.10 23.30 14.02
N LYS A 2 6.32 23.96 14.88
CA LYS A 2 4.99 24.50 14.47
C LYS A 2 5.06 25.48 13.30
N GLU A 3 6.03 26.39 13.28
CA GLU A 3 6.24 27.32 12.16
C GLU A 3 6.63 26.57 10.87
N TYR A 4 7.42 25.50 10.98
CA TYR A 4 7.78 24.67 9.86
C TYR A 4 6.54 23.95 9.28
N ILE A 5 5.69 23.39 10.13
CA ILE A 5 4.43 22.76 9.67
C ILE A 5 3.54 23.80 8.97
N LYS A 6 3.42 25.01 9.51
CA LYS A 6 2.69 26.11 8.82
C LYS A 6 3.27 26.43 7.44
N SER A 7 4.59 26.44 7.31
CA SER A 7 5.20 26.65 5.98
C SER A 7 4.89 25.50 5.00
N LEU A 8 4.86 24.24 5.49
CA LEU A 8 4.41 23.09 4.69
C LEU A 8 2.94 23.21 4.29
N GLU A 9 2.07 23.67 5.19
CA GLU A 9 0.65 23.90 4.88
C GLU A 9 0.46 24.93 3.77
N GLN A 10 1.20 26.04 3.83
CA GLN A 10 1.16 27.07 2.80
C GLN A 10 1.69 26.54 1.44
N GLU A 11 2.81 25.84 1.46
CA GLU A 11 3.45 25.30 0.25
C GLU A 11 2.59 24.18 -0.38
N PHE A 12 2.20 23.19 0.43
CA PHE A 12 1.55 21.99 -0.08
C PHE A 12 0.07 22.19 -0.42
N SER A 13 -0.61 23.14 0.19
CA SER A 13 -2.00 23.48 -0.19
C SER A 13 -2.13 23.91 -1.65
N LEU A 14 -1.04 24.35 -2.28
CA LEU A 14 -1.00 24.74 -3.69
C LEU A 14 -0.86 23.54 -4.64
N ILE A 15 -0.51 22.35 -4.12
CA ILE A 15 -0.34 21.13 -4.92
C ILE A 15 -1.73 20.55 -5.25
N LYS A 16 -2.08 20.54 -6.52
CA LYS A 16 -3.42 20.09 -6.98
C LYS A 16 -3.52 18.58 -7.18
N SER A 17 -2.41 17.90 -7.48
CA SER A 17 -2.42 16.47 -7.81
C SER A 17 -1.07 15.80 -7.57
N GLY A 18 -1.11 14.50 -7.31
CA GLY A 18 0.07 13.69 -7.03
C GLY A 18 0.53 13.78 -5.58
N PHE A 19 1.74 13.31 -5.32
CA PHE A 19 2.35 13.28 -3.98
C PHE A 19 3.90 13.32 -4.06
N LYS A 20 4.45 13.62 -5.23
CA LYS A 20 5.92 13.59 -5.44
C LYS A 20 6.66 14.64 -4.64
N GLU A 21 6.08 15.81 -4.48
CA GLU A 21 6.72 16.91 -3.75
C GLU A 21 6.71 16.62 -2.24
N GLU A 22 5.60 16.09 -1.72
CA GLU A 22 5.47 15.65 -0.34
C GLU A 22 6.44 14.51 -0.03
N GLU A 23 6.54 13.50 -0.91
CA GLU A 23 7.48 12.39 -0.80
C GLU A 23 8.94 12.86 -0.78
N LYS A 24 9.29 13.76 -1.72
CA LYS A 24 10.64 14.32 -1.82
C LYS A 24 11.02 15.12 -0.57
N ARG A 25 10.11 15.94 -0.08
CA ARG A 25 10.32 16.73 1.14
C ARG A 25 10.47 15.81 2.36
N ALA A 26 9.60 14.81 2.51
CA ALA A 26 9.67 13.84 3.60
C ALA A 26 11.00 13.09 3.60
N LEU A 27 11.48 12.67 2.44
CA LEU A 27 12.79 12.01 2.32
C LEU A 27 13.95 12.93 2.68
N ALA A 28 13.89 14.21 2.25
CA ALA A 28 14.91 15.20 2.57
C ALA A 28 14.97 15.45 4.08
N ASP A 29 13.82 15.65 4.71
CA ASP A 29 13.75 15.90 6.15
C ASP A 29 14.22 14.69 6.95
N TYR A 30 13.80 13.47 6.56
CA TYR A 30 14.26 12.23 7.18
C TYR A 30 15.78 12.06 7.14
N LYS A 31 16.42 12.43 6.03
CA LYS A 31 17.89 12.30 5.87
C LYS A 31 18.69 13.36 6.62
N ASN A 32 18.12 14.53 6.88
CA ASN A 32 18.83 15.69 7.40
C ASN A 32 18.57 15.96 8.90
N ASN A 33 17.72 15.16 9.55
CA ASN A 33 17.38 15.36 10.95
C ASN A 33 17.51 14.04 11.72
N ASP A 34 17.59 14.15 13.04
CA ASP A 34 17.60 12.97 13.91
C ASP A 34 16.22 12.29 13.99
N ARG A 35 16.24 11.03 14.38
CA ARG A 35 15.06 10.17 14.40
C ARG A 35 13.95 10.68 15.32
N ASP A 36 14.30 11.18 16.50
CA ASP A 36 13.31 11.63 17.48
C ASP A 36 12.62 12.92 17.01
N TYR A 37 13.39 13.80 16.38
CA TYR A 37 12.83 14.99 15.74
C TYR A 37 11.84 14.60 14.63
N ILE A 38 12.22 13.67 13.75
CA ILE A 38 11.37 13.21 12.65
C ILE A 38 10.12 12.50 13.16
N LYS A 39 10.24 11.65 14.18
CA LYS A 39 9.07 11.00 14.81
C LYS A 39 8.07 12.05 15.33
N LYS A 40 8.55 13.04 16.06
CA LYS A 40 7.71 14.12 16.57
C LYS A 40 7.12 14.97 15.44
N LEU A 41 7.89 15.29 14.42
CA LEU A 41 7.43 16.03 13.25
C LEU A 41 6.34 15.27 12.52
N ALA A 42 6.49 13.96 12.32
CA ALA A 42 5.50 13.12 11.66
C ALA A 42 4.15 13.16 12.39
N PHE A 43 4.11 12.90 13.70
CA PHE A 43 2.87 12.94 14.46
C PHE A 43 2.21 14.32 14.44
N LEU A 44 2.97 15.39 14.65
CA LEU A 44 2.42 16.76 14.64
C LEU A 44 1.92 17.17 13.24
N SER A 45 2.59 16.73 12.17
CA SER A 45 2.17 17.00 10.79
C SER A 45 0.89 16.24 10.43
N TYR A 46 0.66 15.07 11.02
CA TYR A 46 -0.57 14.30 10.78
C TYR A 46 -1.83 14.98 11.35
N GLU A 47 -1.67 15.88 12.32
CA GLU A 47 -2.78 16.68 12.88
C GLU A 47 -3.25 17.82 11.94
N SER A 48 -2.54 18.06 10.82
CA SER A 48 -2.87 19.15 9.90
C SER A 48 -4.22 18.93 9.19
N ILE A 49 -4.98 20.02 9.04
CA ILE A 49 -6.20 20.06 8.22
C ILE A 49 -5.88 19.94 6.72
N VAL A 50 -4.64 20.24 6.31
CA VAL A 50 -4.16 20.17 4.93
C VAL A 50 -3.76 18.71 4.63
N TYR A 51 -4.54 18.00 3.82
CA TYR A 51 -4.30 16.58 3.57
C TYR A 51 -2.93 16.29 2.94
N GLN A 52 -2.36 17.22 2.18
CA GLN A 52 -1.03 17.07 1.61
C GLN A 52 0.05 17.01 2.71
N VAL A 53 -0.14 17.77 3.80
CA VAL A 53 0.75 17.70 4.97
C VAL A 53 0.56 16.36 5.70
N ARG A 54 -0.66 15.82 5.76
CA ARG A 54 -0.88 14.46 6.27
C ARG A 54 -0.23 13.41 5.37
N MET A 55 -0.26 13.57 4.03
CA MET A 55 0.49 12.68 3.10
C MET A 55 2.00 12.72 3.38
N TYR A 56 2.57 13.91 3.53
CA TYR A 56 3.96 14.09 3.94
C TYR A 56 4.28 13.36 5.25
N SER A 57 3.41 13.50 6.24
CA SER A 57 3.53 12.78 7.52
C SER A 57 3.55 11.27 7.35
N VAL A 58 2.67 10.72 6.50
CA VAL A 58 2.59 9.27 6.25
C VAL A 58 3.85 8.75 5.55
N PHE A 59 4.50 9.54 4.69
CA PHE A 59 5.83 9.17 4.17
C PHE A 59 6.88 9.10 5.27
N LEU A 60 6.88 10.06 6.22
CA LEU A 60 7.79 10.00 7.37
C LEU A 60 7.53 8.75 8.23
N PHE A 61 6.26 8.39 8.46
CA PHE A 61 5.92 7.13 9.14
C PHE A 61 6.47 5.91 8.40
N GLY A 62 6.41 5.91 7.07
CA GLY A 62 7.00 4.84 6.26
C GLY A 62 8.49 4.65 6.51
N TYR A 63 9.27 5.75 6.58
CA TYR A 63 10.71 5.69 6.87
C TYR A 63 11.04 5.32 8.32
N LEU A 64 10.09 5.46 9.23
CA LEU A 64 10.21 5.11 10.65
C LEU A 64 9.52 3.79 11.01
N SER A 65 9.06 3.03 10.03
CA SER A 65 8.15 1.88 10.22
C SER A 65 8.80 0.65 10.90
N ASP A 66 10.08 0.68 11.22
CA ASP A 66 10.72 -0.25 12.15
C ASP A 66 10.27 -0.04 13.61
N ASP A 67 9.57 1.05 13.92
CA ASP A 67 8.94 1.34 15.20
C ASP A 67 7.51 0.75 15.22
N SER A 68 7.25 -0.15 16.18
CA SER A 68 5.95 -0.84 16.31
C SER A 68 4.77 0.09 16.58
N ASP A 69 5.01 1.21 17.29
CA ASP A 69 3.97 2.18 17.60
C ASP A 69 3.53 2.91 16.33
N ILE A 70 4.48 3.19 15.44
CA ILE A 70 4.21 3.80 14.13
C ILE A 70 3.41 2.84 13.25
N LEU A 71 3.78 1.56 13.19
CA LEU A 71 3.01 0.56 12.44
C LEU A 71 1.58 0.44 12.97
N THR A 72 1.42 0.44 14.30
CA THR A 72 0.11 0.40 14.95
C THR A 72 -0.70 1.64 14.61
N PHE A 73 -0.10 2.82 14.62
CA PHE A 73 -0.74 4.08 14.24
C PHE A 73 -1.15 4.10 12.77
N MET A 74 -0.26 3.67 11.88
CA MET A 74 -0.56 3.57 10.44
C MET A 74 -1.77 2.67 10.18
N ARG A 75 -1.82 1.50 10.82
CA ARG A 75 -2.93 0.56 10.71
C ARG A 75 -4.22 1.10 11.35
N GLY A 76 -4.12 1.71 12.53
CA GLY A 76 -5.27 2.12 13.34
C GLY A 76 -5.88 3.44 12.93
N GLU A 77 -5.06 4.44 12.62
CA GLU A 77 -5.50 5.82 12.39
C GLU A 77 -5.34 6.25 10.93
N VAL A 78 -4.16 6.06 10.33
CA VAL A 78 -3.94 6.49 8.93
C VAL A 78 -4.88 5.77 7.96
N SER A 79 -5.17 4.49 8.21
CA SER A 79 -6.11 3.71 7.39
C SER A 79 -7.56 4.19 7.45
N LYS A 80 -7.90 5.05 8.41
CA LYS A 80 -9.21 5.68 8.58
C LYS A 80 -9.25 7.13 8.11
N ASP A 81 -8.13 7.68 7.60
CA ASP A 81 -8.11 9.06 7.11
C ASP A 81 -9.23 9.30 6.09
N GLU A 82 -9.93 10.40 6.21
CA GLU A 82 -11.07 10.73 5.33
C GLU A 82 -10.64 10.96 3.88
N ASN A 83 -9.37 11.34 3.67
CA ASN A 83 -8.84 11.63 2.34
C ASN A 83 -8.21 10.39 1.72
N TRP A 84 -8.79 9.91 0.62
CA TRP A 84 -8.31 8.73 -0.10
C TRP A 84 -6.84 8.82 -0.57
N ARG A 85 -6.31 10.04 -0.79
CA ARG A 85 -4.90 10.22 -1.19
C ARG A 85 -3.94 9.90 -0.04
N VAL A 86 -4.34 10.24 1.21
CA VAL A 86 -3.59 9.85 2.41
C VAL A 86 -3.56 8.33 2.54
N GLN A 87 -4.71 7.68 2.28
CA GLN A 87 -4.79 6.21 2.27
C GLN A 87 -3.95 5.58 1.15
N GLU A 88 -3.80 6.25 0.00
CA GLU A 88 -2.92 5.79 -1.07
C GLU A 88 -1.44 5.86 -0.68
N VAL A 89 -1.04 6.93 0.02
CA VAL A 89 0.32 7.06 0.57
C VAL A 89 0.58 6.00 1.64
N LEU A 90 -0.43 5.57 2.41
CA LEU A 90 -0.29 4.44 3.34
C LEU A 90 0.22 3.17 2.63
N ALA A 91 -0.29 2.88 1.43
CA ALA A 91 0.19 1.73 0.66
C ALA A 91 1.67 1.86 0.27
N LYS A 92 2.13 3.06 -0.11
CA LYS A 92 3.54 3.30 -0.40
C LYS A 92 4.43 3.19 0.83
N SER A 93 3.95 3.67 1.97
CA SER A 93 4.68 3.58 3.24
C SER A 93 4.78 2.14 3.74
N PHE A 94 3.75 1.32 3.51
CA PHE A 94 3.83 -0.11 3.78
C PHE A 94 4.81 -0.82 2.83
N ASP A 95 4.88 -0.41 1.56
CA ASP A 95 5.89 -0.88 0.62
C ASP A 95 7.32 -0.55 1.09
N GLU A 96 7.54 0.66 1.60
CA GLU A 96 8.85 1.05 2.16
C GLU A 96 9.24 0.18 3.36
N TYR A 97 8.27 -0.12 4.24
CA TYR A 97 8.47 -1.07 5.33
C TYR A 97 8.92 -2.45 4.84
N CYS A 98 8.27 -2.98 3.80
CA CYS A 98 8.55 -4.31 3.26
C CYS A 98 9.78 -4.35 2.33
N LYS A 99 10.35 -3.19 1.98
CA LYS A 99 11.47 -3.08 1.06
C LYS A 99 12.71 -3.77 1.63
N ASN A 100 13.35 -4.59 0.79
CA ASN A 100 14.54 -5.35 1.18
C ASN A 100 14.35 -6.33 2.36
N LYS A 101 13.12 -6.57 2.79
CA LYS A 101 12.79 -7.57 3.79
C LYS A 101 12.35 -8.88 3.12
N GLY A 102 12.44 -9.97 3.87
CA GLY A 102 11.85 -11.25 3.48
C GLY A 102 10.34 -11.27 3.74
N TYR A 103 9.83 -12.42 4.14
CA TYR A 103 8.47 -12.52 4.63
C TYR A 103 8.33 -11.87 6.02
N GLU A 104 7.32 -11.01 6.15
CA GLU A 104 6.98 -10.35 7.40
C GLU A 104 5.58 -10.75 7.87
N PRO A 105 5.40 -11.22 9.12
CA PRO A 105 4.09 -11.63 9.64
C PRO A 105 3.01 -10.55 9.57
N ILE A 106 3.40 -9.28 9.61
CA ILE A 106 2.50 -8.14 9.47
C ILE A 106 1.75 -8.12 8.14
N ILE A 107 2.29 -8.75 7.09
CA ILE A 107 1.62 -8.91 5.80
C ILE A 107 0.31 -9.67 6.00
N ASP A 108 0.37 -10.83 6.65
CA ASP A 108 -0.81 -11.65 6.93
C ASP A 108 -1.75 -10.96 7.93
N GLU A 109 -1.21 -10.30 8.94
CA GLU A 109 -2.00 -9.53 9.91
C GLU A 109 -2.82 -8.45 9.23
N TRP A 110 -2.21 -7.66 8.35
CA TRP A 110 -2.89 -6.56 7.66
C TRP A 110 -3.84 -7.05 6.56
N LEU A 111 -3.54 -8.15 5.87
CA LEU A 111 -4.46 -8.78 4.92
C LEU A 111 -5.74 -9.29 5.59
N ASN A 112 -5.67 -9.68 6.86
CA ASN A 112 -6.81 -10.12 7.65
C ASN A 112 -7.50 -8.99 8.45
N SER A 113 -7.11 -7.74 8.27
CA SER A 113 -7.71 -6.60 8.96
C SER A 113 -9.18 -6.41 8.57
N ASN A 114 -10.02 -6.05 9.54
CA ASN A 114 -11.42 -5.65 9.27
C ASN A 114 -11.51 -4.37 8.42
N ASN A 115 -10.47 -3.50 8.46
CA ASN A 115 -10.43 -2.28 7.67
C ASN A 115 -9.97 -2.57 6.23
N PRO A 116 -10.79 -2.27 5.20
CA PRO A 116 -10.42 -2.52 3.81
C PRO A 116 -9.22 -1.69 3.34
N ASN A 117 -9.00 -0.50 3.90
CA ASN A 117 -7.84 0.31 3.53
C ASN A 117 -6.54 -0.28 4.04
N THR A 118 -6.56 -0.95 5.21
CA THR A 118 -5.41 -1.72 5.72
C THR A 118 -5.12 -2.91 4.81
N ARG A 119 -6.14 -3.69 4.41
CA ARG A 119 -5.95 -4.79 3.44
C ARG A 119 -5.42 -4.28 2.11
N ARG A 120 -5.99 -3.16 1.61
CA ARG A 120 -5.54 -2.51 0.38
C ARG A 120 -4.10 -1.98 0.49
N ALA A 121 -3.67 -1.50 1.65
CA ALA A 121 -2.29 -1.04 1.84
C ALA A 121 -1.28 -2.15 1.55
N VAL A 122 -1.61 -3.40 1.89
CA VAL A 122 -0.77 -4.56 1.57
C VAL A 122 -0.87 -4.91 0.08
N THR A 123 -2.07 -5.09 -0.44
CA THR A 123 -2.27 -5.53 -1.83
C THR A 123 -1.76 -4.50 -2.84
N GLU A 124 -1.95 -3.21 -2.59
CA GLU A 124 -1.48 -2.12 -3.46
C GLU A 124 -0.01 -1.80 -3.24
N GLY A 125 0.46 -1.75 -1.99
CA GLY A 125 1.86 -1.50 -1.66
C GLY A 125 2.78 -2.59 -2.21
N LEU A 126 2.38 -3.84 -2.06
CA LEU A 126 3.12 -4.99 -2.59
C LEU A 126 2.66 -5.43 -3.98
N ARG A 127 1.97 -4.59 -4.74
CA ARG A 127 1.37 -4.96 -6.04
C ARG A 127 2.32 -5.73 -6.95
N ILE A 128 3.58 -5.34 -7.00
CA ILE A 128 4.63 -6.10 -7.69
C ILE A 128 5.30 -7.05 -6.69
N TRP A 129 4.51 -7.94 -6.11
CA TRP A 129 4.92 -8.87 -5.06
C TRP A 129 6.21 -9.60 -5.39
N THR A 130 6.31 -10.11 -6.59
CA THR A 130 7.49 -10.88 -7.07
C THR A 130 8.73 -10.01 -7.34
N SER A 131 8.71 -8.73 -7.04
CA SER A 131 9.92 -7.91 -6.95
C SER A 131 10.55 -7.93 -5.56
N ARG A 132 9.84 -8.47 -4.54
CA ARG A 132 10.36 -8.63 -3.18
C ARG A 132 11.15 -9.91 -3.05
N PRO A 133 12.27 -9.94 -2.30
CA PRO A 133 13.17 -11.09 -2.25
C PRO A 133 12.44 -12.41 -1.98
N TYR A 134 11.67 -12.49 -0.90
CA TYR A 134 10.95 -13.69 -0.51
C TYR A 134 9.93 -14.17 -1.58
N PHE A 135 9.09 -13.27 -2.08
CA PHE A 135 8.05 -13.62 -3.05
C PHE A 135 8.57 -13.80 -4.47
N LYS A 136 9.76 -13.33 -4.80
CA LYS A 136 10.46 -13.63 -6.05
C LYS A 136 10.83 -15.12 -6.11
N GLU A 137 11.28 -15.66 -4.99
CA GLU A 137 11.68 -17.07 -4.86
C GLU A 137 10.49 -17.99 -4.58
N ASN A 138 9.43 -17.43 -3.97
CA ASN A 138 8.22 -18.15 -3.57
C ASN A 138 6.95 -17.48 -4.12
N PRO A 139 6.76 -17.42 -5.46
CA PRO A 139 5.63 -16.71 -6.07
C PRO A 139 4.27 -17.29 -5.69
N GLN A 140 4.19 -18.60 -5.41
CA GLN A 140 2.98 -19.28 -4.94
C GLN A 140 2.51 -18.72 -3.58
N GLU A 141 3.44 -18.30 -2.73
CA GLU A 141 3.10 -17.73 -1.43
C GLU A 141 2.45 -16.33 -1.55
N ALA A 142 2.81 -15.56 -2.60
CA ALA A 142 2.11 -14.32 -2.91
C ALA A 142 0.67 -14.60 -3.39
N ILE A 143 0.51 -15.53 -4.35
CA ILE A 143 -0.80 -15.91 -4.90
C ILE A 143 -1.72 -16.41 -3.78
N LYS A 144 -1.26 -17.33 -2.92
CA LYS A 144 -2.00 -17.90 -1.80
C LYS A 144 -2.53 -16.83 -0.84
N ARG A 145 -1.79 -15.75 -0.62
CA ARG A 145 -2.21 -14.63 0.26
C ARG A 145 -3.20 -13.69 -0.37
N ILE A 146 -3.10 -13.49 -1.68
CA ILE A 146 -3.90 -12.51 -2.42
C ILE A 146 -5.26 -13.09 -2.82
N VAL A 147 -5.28 -14.34 -3.28
CA VAL A 147 -6.47 -14.99 -3.86
C VAL A 147 -7.70 -15.02 -2.93
N PRO A 148 -7.58 -15.23 -1.60
CA PRO A 148 -8.74 -15.16 -0.70
C PRO A 148 -9.50 -13.84 -0.75
N LEU A 149 -8.84 -12.75 -1.15
CA LEU A 149 -9.45 -11.41 -1.25
C LEU A 149 -10.13 -11.14 -2.61
N LYS A 150 -10.25 -12.13 -3.50
CA LYS A 150 -10.95 -11.96 -4.80
C LYS A 150 -12.43 -11.65 -4.66
N GLU A 151 -13.03 -11.99 -3.52
CA GLU A 151 -14.43 -11.70 -3.18
C GLU A 151 -14.56 -10.66 -2.06
N ASP A 152 -13.50 -9.89 -1.77
CA ASP A 152 -13.54 -8.86 -0.73
C ASP A 152 -14.74 -7.93 -0.94
N VAL A 153 -15.37 -7.53 0.16
CA VAL A 153 -16.51 -6.60 0.13
C VAL A 153 -16.13 -5.25 -0.50
N SER A 154 -14.87 -4.83 -0.35
CA SER A 154 -14.35 -3.59 -0.93
C SER A 154 -13.93 -3.79 -2.39
N GLU A 155 -14.57 -3.03 -3.28
CA GLU A 155 -14.18 -2.99 -4.70
C GLU A 155 -12.72 -2.55 -4.89
N TYR A 156 -12.23 -1.63 -4.04
CA TYR A 156 -10.85 -1.16 -4.12
C TYR A 156 -9.85 -2.25 -3.77
N VAL A 157 -10.16 -3.11 -2.79
CA VAL A 157 -9.34 -4.28 -2.47
C VAL A 157 -9.36 -5.26 -3.65
N ARG A 158 -10.54 -5.60 -4.20
CA ARG A 158 -10.66 -6.50 -5.35
C ARG A 158 -9.87 -6.00 -6.56
N LYS A 159 -9.93 -4.69 -6.87
CA LYS A 159 -9.12 -4.11 -7.96
C LYS A 159 -7.62 -4.26 -7.71
N SER A 160 -7.16 -4.04 -6.49
CA SER A 160 -5.75 -4.23 -6.13
C SER A 160 -5.32 -5.69 -6.24
N VAL A 161 -6.16 -6.62 -5.82
CA VAL A 161 -5.94 -8.07 -5.99
C VAL A 161 -5.79 -8.44 -7.46
N GLY A 162 -6.72 -8.02 -8.31
CA GLY A 162 -6.66 -8.29 -9.74
C GLY A 162 -5.41 -7.71 -10.40
N ASN A 163 -5.02 -6.49 -10.03
CA ASN A 163 -3.79 -5.87 -10.52
C ASN A 163 -2.53 -6.60 -10.03
N ALA A 164 -2.51 -7.05 -8.78
CA ALA A 164 -1.38 -7.80 -8.24
C ALA A 164 -1.20 -9.14 -8.96
N LEU A 165 -2.29 -9.90 -9.16
CA LEU A 165 -2.25 -11.16 -9.92
C LEU A 165 -1.84 -10.93 -11.37
N ARG A 166 -2.35 -9.88 -12.03
CA ARG A 166 -1.90 -9.48 -13.37
C ARG A 166 -0.39 -9.19 -13.42
N ASP A 167 0.15 -8.48 -12.43
CA ASP A 167 1.56 -8.14 -12.41
C ASP A 167 2.43 -9.37 -12.10
N ILE A 168 1.95 -10.31 -11.30
CA ILE A 168 2.57 -11.62 -11.08
C ILE A 168 2.57 -12.45 -12.39
N SER A 169 1.47 -12.42 -13.15
CA SER A 169 1.36 -13.20 -14.39
C SER A 169 2.39 -12.85 -15.46
N ARG A 170 2.94 -11.64 -15.43
CA ARG A 170 4.02 -11.23 -16.36
C ARG A 170 5.30 -12.05 -16.18
N LYS A 171 5.57 -12.53 -14.98
CA LYS A 171 6.77 -13.34 -14.66
C LYS A 171 6.46 -14.82 -14.50
N PHE A 172 5.25 -15.13 -14.04
CA PHE A 172 4.80 -16.47 -13.70
C PHE A 172 3.43 -16.76 -14.31
N PRO A 173 3.32 -16.74 -15.67
CA PRO A 173 2.02 -16.87 -16.35
C PRO A 173 1.35 -18.21 -16.05
N GLU A 174 2.10 -19.31 -15.99
CA GLU A 174 1.52 -20.64 -15.77
C GLU A 174 0.92 -20.77 -14.36
N LEU A 175 1.54 -20.17 -13.34
CA LEU A 175 0.97 -20.19 -11.99
C LEU A 175 -0.37 -19.48 -11.93
N ILE A 176 -0.50 -18.35 -12.62
CA ILE A 176 -1.77 -17.61 -12.65
C ILE A 176 -2.81 -18.32 -13.51
N LYS A 177 -2.42 -18.95 -14.64
CA LYS A 177 -3.34 -19.76 -15.44
C LYS A 177 -3.93 -20.92 -14.62
N GLU A 178 -3.09 -21.67 -13.91
CA GLU A 178 -3.55 -22.78 -13.07
C GLU A 178 -4.47 -22.29 -11.95
N GLU A 179 -4.14 -21.19 -11.30
CA GLU A 179 -5.00 -20.57 -10.29
C GLU A 179 -6.36 -20.19 -10.88
N LEU A 180 -6.38 -19.48 -12.00
CA LEU A 180 -7.62 -18.98 -12.61
C LEU A 180 -8.54 -20.11 -13.12
N LYS A 181 -8.01 -21.29 -13.48
CA LYS A 181 -8.81 -22.48 -13.84
C LYS A 181 -9.67 -23.00 -12.69
N THR A 182 -9.25 -22.73 -11.44
CA THR A 182 -9.98 -23.18 -10.25
C THR A 182 -11.14 -22.27 -9.87
N TRP A 183 -11.26 -21.09 -10.52
CA TRP A 183 -12.22 -20.07 -10.11
C TRP A 183 -13.61 -20.36 -10.66
N ASN A 184 -14.61 -20.32 -9.77
CA ASN A 184 -16.01 -20.25 -10.18
C ASN A 184 -16.37 -18.79 -10.53
N LEU A 185 -16.72 -18.54 -11.78
CA LEU A 185 -17.02 -17.20 -12.31
C LEU A 185 -18.52 -16.85 -12.21
N GLU A 186 -19.21 -17.23 -11.15
CA GLU A 186 -20.64 -16.92 -11.00
C GLU A 186 -20.87 -15.50 -10.54
N THR A 187 -20.12 -15.02 -9.55
CA THR A 187 -20.32 -13.70 -8.94
C THR A 187 -19.69 -12.57 -9.78
N LYS A 188 -20.29 -11.37 -9.66
CA LYS A 188 -19.78 -10.16 -10.29
C LYS A 188 -18.40 -9.78 -9.74
N GLU A 189 -18.19 -10.01 -8.46
CA GLU A 189 -16.99 -9.72 -7.72
C GLU A 189 -15.81 -10.52 -8.27
N ILE A 190 -15.95 -11.83 -8.39
CA ILE A 190 -14.92 -12.72 -8.96
C ILE A 190 -14.65 -12.36 -10.41
N LYS A 191 -15.70 -12.16 -11.23
CA LYS A 191 -15.55 -11.74 -12.63
C LYS A 191 -14.73 -10.46 -12.79
N GLN A 192 -14.92 -9.49 -11.87
CA GLN A 192 -14.15 -8.25 -11.87
C GLN A 192 -12.65 -8.51 -11.66
N VAL A 193 -12.29 -9.35 -10.69
CA VAL A 193 -10.91 -9.70 -10.40
C VAL A 193 -10.31 -10.56 -11.51
N TYR A 194 -11.07 -11.54 -12.01
CA TYR A 194 -10.68 -12.41 -13.11
C TYR A 194 -10.29 -11.60 -14.36
N LYS A 195 -11.14 -10.64 -14.76
CA LYS A 195 -10.87 -9.77 -15.92
C LYS A 195 -9.54 -9.03 -15.83
N LEU A 196 -9.15 -8.61 -14.61
CA LEU A 196 -7.85 -7.96 -14.40
C LEU A 196 -6.70 -8.98 -14.40
N ALA A 197 -6.85 -10.07 -13.65
CA ALA A 197 -5.81 -11.08 -13.46
C ALA A 197 -5.47 -11.83 -14.75
N SER A 198 -6.47 -12.09 -15.60
CA SER A 198 -6.34 -12.86 -16.85
C SER A 198 -5.70 -12.10 -18.01
N ARG A 199 -5.55 -10.79 -17.91
CA ARG A 199 -5.20 -9.87 -19.02
C ARG A 199 -3.98 -10.30 -19.87
N PHE A 200 -3.01 -11.03 -19.29
CA PHE A 200 -1.80 -11.43 -19.99
C PHE A 200 -1.65 -12.97 -20.11
N VAL A 201 -2.65 -13.72 -19.65
CA VAL A 201 -2.54 -15.18 -19.59
C VAL A 201 -3.70 -15.92 -20.27
N VAL A 202 -4.78 -15.22 -20.59
CA VAL A 202 -5.89 -15.75 -21.38
C VAL A 202 -5.92 -15.00 -22.69
N GLU A 203 -5.82 -15.70 -23.82
CA GLU A 203 -6.04 -15.13 -25.14
C GLU A 203 -7.50 -14.66 -25.20
N GLU A 204 -7.72 -13.44 -25.68
CA GLU A 204 -9.07 -12.94 -25.97
C GLU A 204 -9.65 -13.86 -27.07
N ILE A 205 -10.70 -14.62 -26.70
CA ILE A 205 -11.49 -15.43 -27.61
C ILE A 205 -12.43 -14.54 -28.38
#